data_9e218ec8f89b6db32b7d17636b144bc1
#
_entry.id   9e218ec8f89b6db32b7d17636b144bc1
#
_cell.length_a   1.000
_cell.length_b   1.000
_cell.length_c   1.000
_cell.angle_alpha   90.00
_cell.angle_beta   90.00
_cell.angle_gamma   90.00
#
_symmetry.space_group_name_H-M   'P 1'
#
loop_
_entity.id
_entity.type
_entity.pdbx_description
1 polymer ?
#
loop_
_entity_poly.entity_id
_entity_poly.type
_entity_poly.pdbx_seq_one_letter_code
_entity_poly.pdbx_strand_id
1 'polypeptide(L)'
;KLESCPIDQILRASKRMTPVDSNRIEYYSIGQRPIKTKLTEKVNKTTNGGSVTLKVENPTVFGVGDIIMVNSYLGFKDNGTDRSEMIPLQLRVTEVDNDGNPTCYALNGKKNNARGNRDLPEDIAVGTVVMRLGRAAGEKEVETGSYYSMPDKSFQYCQRFIMQVEESLIDRMSKTQVQWDFTRQEKMAMDDMRQGQELSGLFGYRSMSNGGKDVGLVYTMGGIFWEAGKDLQIGHWEPKMRKQADGTLVPVTVKVTVPDETSSGTKEETKQVYEYVISEKELTQFIASMLKGAGNSSRTKLLFVDNLIYQAFANLRSNKRIITQTEKDYQGWKLDFEKFESMGTKILIYRHDAFNSWGMDGRAFCLDARYLDKYVFGTWSRNEFNAKDLLIRNTAGVVMEEYSCWVLTFPDAHARVSRPTFTEDGVTDEQIQEAA
;
A
#
# COMPACT_ATOMS: atom_id res chain seq x y z
N LYS A 1 0.05 -21.10 -17.65
CA LYS A 1 -1.18 -20.32 -17.64
C LYS A 1 -0.85 -18.89 -17.21
N LEU A 2 -1.21 -17.91 -18.01
CA LEU A 2 -0.96 -16.47 -17.75
C LEU A 2 -1.71 -15.93 -16.51
N GLU A 3 -2.68 -16.66 -15.99
CA GLU A 3 -3.49 -16.32 -14.80
C GLU A 3 -2.67 -16.20 -13.51
N SER A 4 -1.45 -16.75 -13.46
CA SER A 4 -0.57 -16.69 -12.28
C SER A 4 0.23 -15.39 -12.15
N CYS A 5 0.25 -14.53 -13.18
CA CYS A 5 1.04 -13.29 -13.24
C CYS A 5 0.17 -12.10 -13.68
N PRO A 6 -0.84 -11.71 -12.90
CA PRO A 6 -1.82 -10.70 -13.33
C PRO A 6 -1.21 -9.31 -13.48
N ILE A 7 -0.26 -8.90 -12.65
CA ILE A 7 0.33 -7.55 -12.69
C ILE A 7 1.25 -7.40 -13.90
N ASP A 8 2.13 -8.39 -14.18
CA ASP A 8 2.97 -8.38 -15.38
C ASP A 8 2.10 -8.38 -16.65
N GLN A 9 0.98 -9.12 -16.63
CA GLN A 9 0.03 -9.13 -17.72
C GLN A 9 -0.62 -7.75 -17.96
N ILE A 10 -1.04 -7.06 -16.90
CA ILE A 10 -1.58 -5.70 -16.98
C ILE A 10 -0.53 -4.74 -17.57
N LEU A 11 0.72 -4.79 -17.10
CA LEU A 11 1.80 -3.95 -17.59
C LEU A 11 2.08 -4.16 -19.08
N ARG A 12 2.12 -5.42 -19.53
CA ARG A 12 2.32 -5.77 -20.94
C ARG A 12 1.13 -5.35 -21.82
N ALA A 13 -0.09 -5.65 -21.40
CA ALA A 13 -1.30 -5.30 -22.14
C ALA A 13 -1.51 -3.78 -22.23
N SER A 14 -1.20 -3.04 -21.16
CA SER A 14 -1.27 -1.57 -21.13
C SER A 14 -0.12 -0.88 -21.87
N LYS A 15 0.86 -1.63 -22.39
CA LYS A 15 2.09 -1.11 -23.02
C LYS A 15 2.88 -0.15 -22.13
N ARG A 16 2.81 -0.36 -20.82
CA ARG A 16 3.55 0.40 -19.82
C ARG A 16 4.93 -0.19 -19.58
N MET A 17 5.68 -0.33 -20.66
CA MET A 17 7.03 -0.86 -20.67
C MET A 17 7.94 0.17 -21.32
N THR A 18 8.87 0.72 -20.56
CA THR A 18 9.79 1.75 -21.03
C THR A 18 11.20 1.17 -21.10
N PRO A 19 11.84 1.15 -22.28
CA PRO A 19 13.25 0.77 -22.39
C PRO A 19 14.12 1.82 -21.71
N VAL A 20 15.21 1.40 -21.08
CA VAL A 20 16.15 2.27 -20.37
C VAL A 20 17.58 1.82 -20.60
N ASP A 21 18.51 2.77 -20.51
CA ASP A 21 19.94 2.55 -20.78
C ASP A 21 20.76 2.35 -19.49
N SER A 22 20.11 2.35 -18.32
CA SER A 22 20.77 2.21 -17.02
C SER A 22 20.13 1.10 -16.20
N ASN A 23 20.95 0.32 -15.50
CA ASN A 23 20.46 -0.67 -14.54
C ASN A 23 19.88 -0.06 -13.25
N ARG A 24 20.23 1.20 -12.95
CA ARG A 24 19.67 1.98 -11.86
C ARG A 24 18.74 3.03 -12.42
N ILE A 25 17.46 2.90 -12.12
CA ILE A 25 16.41 3.83 -12.55
C ILE A 25 16.14 4.81 -11.43
N GLU A 26 16.29 6.09 -11.72
CA GLU A 26 15.92 7.16 -10.80
C GLU A 26 14.58 7.75 -11.24
N TYR A 27 13.66 7.87 -10.31
CA TYR A 27 12.36 8.46 -10.56
C TYR A 27 11.99 9.46 -9.47
N TYR A 28 11.11 10.36 -9.83
CA TYR A 28 10.72 11.46 -8.97
C TYR A 28 9.23 11.40 -8.71
N SER A 29 8.85 11.48 -7.45
CA SER A 29 7.46 11.58 -7.03
C SER A 29 7.20 12.99 -6.51
N ILE A 30 6.28 13.71 -7.15
CA ILE A 30 5.87 15.03 -6.70
C ILE A 30 4.69 14.83 -5.75
N GLY A 31 4.97 14.76 -4.46
CA GLY A 31 3.95 14.77 -3.42
C GLY A 31 3.28 16.13 -3.29
N GLN A 32 2.03 16.17 -2.86
CA GLN A 32 1.47 17.42 -2.36
C GLN A 32 2.19 17.81 -1.08
N ARG A 33 2.54 19.10 -0.96
CA ARG A 33 3.06 19.61 0.31
C ARG A 33 2.09 19.23 1.43
N PRO A 34 2.57 18.63 2.52
CA PRO A 34 1.70 18.24 3.61
C PRO A 34 0.92 19.44 4.14
N ILE A 35 -0.36 19.24 4.42
CA ILE A 35 -1.27 20.30 4.86
C ILE A 35 -1.35 20.34 6.38
N LYS A 36 -1.06 19.24 7.07
CA LYS A 36 -1.20 19.08 8.52
C LYS A 36 0.03 18.44 9.14
N THR A 37 0.26 18.76 10.41
CA THR A 37 1.28 18.15 11.25
C THR A 37 0.80 18.12 12.70
N LYS A 38 1.57 17.48 13.60
CA LYS A 38 1.29 17.46 15.04
C LYS A 38 2.32 18.31 15.77
N LEU A 39 1.92 18.86 16.91
CA LEU A 39 2.83 19.52 17.83
C LEU A 39 3.63 18.49 18.64
N THR A 40 4.93 18.69 18.73
CA THR A 40 5.84 17.85 19.53
C THR A 40 6.03 18.38 20.95
N GLU A 41 5.77 19.66 21.18
CA GLU A 41 5.88 20.31 22.48
C GLU A 41 4.60 21.08 22.81
N LYS A 42 4.37 21.28 24.12
CA LYS A 42 3.28 22.12 24.63
C LYS A 42 3.55 23.57 24.28
N VAL A 43 2.53 24.28 23.81
CA VAL A 43 2.59 25.73 23.54
C VAL A 43 1.85 26.46 24.65
N ASN A 44 2.53 27.37 25.31
CA ASN A 44 1.95 28.13 26.41
C ASN A 44 1.11 29.30 25.89
N LYS A 45 0.05 29.65 26.62
CA LYS A 45 -0.74 30.85 26.37
C LYS A 45 0.12 32.12 26.37
N THR A 46 -0.31 33.11 25.61
CA THR A 46 0.40 34.41 25.53
C THR A 46 -0.35 35.51 26.23
N THR A 47 0.37 36.57 26.54
CA THR A 47 -0.15 37.83 27.08
C THR A 47 0.44 39.00 26.29
N ASN A 48 -0.33 40.09 26.17
CA ASN A 48 0.08 41.32 25.47
C ASN A 48 0.41 41.14 23.98
N GLY A 49 -0.25 40.19 23.29
CA GLY A 49 -0.09 39.96 21.86
C GLY A 49 1.22 39.29 21.48
N GLY A 50 1.81 38.52 22.39
CA GLY A 50 3.07 37.80 22.17
C GLY A 50 2.96 36.75 21.06
N SER A 51 4.08 36.51 20.38
CA SER A 51 4.21 35.39 19.45
C SER A 51 4.64 34.12 20.16
N VAL A 52 4.31 32.99 19.58
CA VAL A 52 4.69 31.64 20.05
C VAL A 52 5.36 30.87 18.95
N THR A 53 6.38 30.09 19.28
CA THR A 53 7.00 29.14 18.36
C THR A 53 6.36 27.79 18.54
N LEU A 54 5.89 27.20 17.44
CA LEU A 54 5.29 25.88 17.41
C LEU A 54 6.35 24.86 17.04
N LYS A 55 6.68 23.93 17.93
CA LYS A 55 7.51 22.78 17.60
C LYS A 55 6.65 21.73 16.90
N VAL A 56 7.01 21.39 15.67
CA VAL A 56 6.19 20.54 14.80
C VAL A 56 6.94 19.28 14.38
N GLU A 57 6.20 18.18 14.23
CA GLU A 57 6.76 16.89 13.79
C GLU A 57 7.29 16.97 12.33
N ASN A 58 6.56 17.65 11.45
CA ASN A 58 6.98 17.83 10.05
C ASN A 58 7.26 19.32 9.78
N PRO A 59 8.52 19.70 9.62
CA PRO A 59 8.93 21.10 9.44
C PRO A 59 8.59 21.68 8.05
N THR A 60 8.25 20.85 7.06
CA THR A 60 8.00 21.31 5.69
C THR A 60 6.58 21.84 5.45
N VAL A 61 5.70 21.74 6.44
CA VAL A 61 4.28 22.10 6.33
C VAL A 61 4.06 23.60 6.22
N PHE A 62 4.81 24.40 6.98
CA PHE A 62 4.54 25.82 7.13
C PHE A 62 5.59 26.71 6.46
N GLY A 63 5.16 27.87 6.02
CA GLY A 63 6.02 28.93 5.50
C GLY A 63 5.60 30.29 6.07
N VAL A 64 6.45 31.28 5.89
CA VAL A 64 6.19 32.65 6.35
C VAL A 64 4.92 33.18 5.68
N GLY A 65 4.00 33.77 6.45
CA GLY A 65 2.72 34.29 6.01
C GLY A 65 1.59 33.26 5.94
N ASP A 66 1.86 31.97 6.19
CA ASP A 66 0.82 30.95 6.22
C ASP A 66 -0.12 31.15 7.44
N ILE A 67 -1.38 30.77 7.24
CA ILE A 67 -2.39 30.73 8.32
C ILE A 67 -2.50 29.28 8.81
N ILE A 68 -2.39 29.09 10.09
CA ILE A 68 -2.48 27.82 10.79
C ILE A 68 -3.82 27.73 11.50
N MET A 69 -4.56 26.66 11.31
CA MET A 69 -5.76 26.34 12.05
C MET A 69 -5.47 25.26 13.10
N VAL A 70 -5.91 25.51 14.33
CA VAL A 70 -5.82 24.56 15.45
C VAL A 70 -7.23 24.07 15.74
N ASN A 71 -7.60 22.95 15.10
CA ASN A 71 -9.00 22.50 15.06
C ASN A 71 -9.59 22.10 16.43
N SER A 72 -8.74 21.68 17.36
CA SER A 72 -9.16 21.24 18.70
C SER A 72 -9.42 22.40 19.70
N TYR A 73 -9.15 23.63 19.28
CA TYR A 73 -9.29 24.82 20.10
C TYR A 73 -10.15 25.86 19.41
N LEU A 74 -11.05 26.48 20.17
CA LEU A 74 -11.94 27.50 19.63
C LEU A 74 -11.31 28.90 19.77
N GLY A 75 -11.45 29.68 18.72
CA GLY A 75 -11.08 31.10 18.73
C GLY A 75 -12.11 31.97 19.38
N PHE A 76 -11.92 33.28 19.27
CA PHE A 76 -12.85 34.32 19.75
C PHE A 76 -13.62 34.95 18.60
N LYS A 77 -14.80 35.49 18.87
CA LYS A 77 -15.57 36.32 17.95
C LYS A 77 -14.82 37.64 17.64
N ASP A 78 -15.29 38.39 16.69
CA ASP A 78 -14.64 39.64 16.25
C ASP A 78 -14.45 40.65 17.38
N ASN A 79 -15.34 40.64 18.37
CA ASN A 79 -15.23 41.48 19.57
C ASN A 79 -13.98 41.10 20.44
N GLY A 80 -13.45 39.90 20.29
CA GLY A 80 -12.29 39.40 21.01
C GLY A 80 -12.53 39.11 22.50
N THR A 81 -13.74 39.19 22.99
CA THR A 81 -14.14 38.91 24.36
C THR A 81 -14.92 37.60 24.49
N ASP A 82 -15.81 37.34 23.54
CA ASP A 82 -16.63 36.15 23.53
C ASP A 82 -16.00 35.05 22.73
N ARG A 83 -15.95 33.82 23.25
CA ARG A 83 -15.49 32.65 22.50
C ARG A 83 -16.47 32.34 21.35
N SER A 84 -15.91 31.93 20.23
CA SER A 84 -16.67 31.37 19.13
C SER A 84 -17.11 29.95 19.48
N GLU A 85 -18.34 29.59 19.06
CA GLU A 85 -18.83 28.21 19.21
C GLU A 85 -18.41 27.31 18.04
N MET A 86 -18.01 27.89 16.92
CA MET A 86 -17.76 27.17 15.68
C MET A 86 -16.38 27.41 15.06
N ILE A 87 -15.83 28.62 15.22
CA ILE A 87 -14.60 29.02 14.52
C ILE A 87 -13.38 28.53 15.31
N PRO A 88 -12.54 27.64 14.73
CA PRO A 88 -11.32 27.21 15.35
C PRO A 88 -10.32 28.35 15.55
N LEU A 89 -9.40 28.17 16.50
CA LEU A 89 -8.28 29.08 16.70
C LEU A 89 -7.41 29.13 15.46
N GLN A 90 -7.07 30.33 15.01
CA GLN A 90 -6.20 30.57 13.86
C GLN A 90 -5.01 31.43 14.26
N LEU A 91 -3.86 31.04 13.73
CA LEU A 91 -2.57 31.68 13.97
C LEU A 91 -1.97 32.09 12.64
N ARG A 92 -1.20 33.19 12.58
CA ARG A 92 -0.44 33.59 11.39
C ARG A 92 1.04 33.45 11.65
N VAL A 93 1.74 32.81 10.74
CA VAL A 93 3.20 32.62 10.76
C VAL A 93 3.90 33.92 10.42
N THR A 94 4.79 34.38 11.28
CA THR A 94 5.65 35.54 11.03
C THR A 94 7.02 35.14 10.57
N GLU A 95 7.57 34.07 11.15
CA GLU A 95 8.91 33.58 10.88
C GLU A 95 8.93 32.07 10.95
N VAL A 96 9.88 31.45 10.28
CA VAL A 96 10.16 30.02 10.36
C VAL A 96 11.63 29.89 10.67
N ASP A 97 11.96 29.15 11.74
CA ASP A 97 13.35 28.92 12.13
C ASP A 97 14.07 27.96 11.17
N ASN A 98 15.37 27.76 11.37
CA ASN A 98 16.18 26.87 10.52
C ASN A 98 15.76 25.39 10.63
N ASP A 99 15.10 25.03 11.72
CA ASP A 99 14.55 23.69 11.94
C ASP A 99 13.15 23.53 11.35
N GLY A 100 12.60 24.60 10.73
CA GLY A 100 11.28 24.61 10.11
C GLY A 100 10.12 24.82 11.08
N ASN A 101 10.38 25.23 12.32
CA ASN A 101 9.32 25.51 13.31
C ASN A 101 8.78 26.94 13.11
N PRO A 102 7.46 27.11 12.95
CA PRO A 102 6.88 28.41 12.71
C PRO A 102 6.70 29.20 14.02
N THR A 103 7.06 30.48 14.00
CA THR A 103 6.71 31.46 15.00
C THR A 103 5.45 32.20 14.56
N CYS A 104 4.43 32.23 15.42
CA CYS A 104 3.08 32.64 15.07
C CYS A 104 2.49 33.59 16.11
N TYR A 105 1.49 34.39 15.69
CA TYR A 105 0.61 35.10 16.59
C TYR A 105 -0.86 34.72 16.30
N ALA A 106 -1.73 34.89 17.31
CA ALA A 106 -3.13 34.56 17.18
C ALA A 106 -3.90 35.63 16.36
N LEU A 107 -4.65 35.19 15.35
CA LEU A 107 -5.54 36.05 14.54
C LEU A 107 -6.87 36.29 15.26
N ASN A 108 -7.51 35.22 15.70
CA ASN A 108 -8.78 35.23 16.40
C ASN A 108 -8.63 34.80 17.87
N GLY A 109 -7.54 35.22 18.48
CA GLY A 109 -7.30 35.05 19.91
C GLY A 109 -8.10 36.01 20.79
N LYS A 110 -7.81 36.04 22.10
CA LYS A 110 -8.40 36.95 23.05
C LYS A 110 -7.89 38.37 22.83
N LYS A 111 -8.81 39.36 22.81
CA LYS A 111 -8.44 40.77 22.73
C LYS A 111 -7.67 41.19 23.98
N ASN A 112 -6.63 41.95 23.81
CA ASN A 112 -5.87 42.57 24.87
C ASN A 112 -5.91 44.11 24.73
N ASN A 113 -5.34 44.81 25.73
CA ASN A 113 -5.28 46.26 25.75
C ASN A 113 -4.11 46.84 24.95
N ALA A 114 -3.20 46.00 24.47
CA ALA A 114 -2.08 46.42 23.65
C ALA A 114 -2.48 46.60 22.20
N ARG A 115 -1.88 47.56 21.50
CA ARG A 115 -2.01 47.67 20.06
C ARG A 115 -1.32 46.50 19.39
N GLY A 116 -2.04 45.69 18.65
CA GLY A 116 -1.43 44.66 17.86
C GLY A 116 -2.17 43.31 17.92
N ASN A 117 -1.39 42.26 17.96
CA ASN A 117 -1.90 40.89 17.86
C ASN A 117 -2.70 40.47 19.10
N ARG A 118 -3.65 39.57 18.87
CA ARG A 118 -4.46 38.99 19.95
C ARG A 118 -3.68 37.93 20.72
N ASP A 119 -4.06 37.69 21.96
CA ASP A 119 -3.41 36.70 22.81
C ASP A 119 -3.87 35.27 22.48
N LEU A 120 -2.94 34.32 22.60
CA LEU A 120 -3.30 32.91 22.63
C LEU A 120 -4.05 32.63 23.94
N PRO A 121 -5.33 32.20 23.86
CA PRO A 121 -6.21 32.20 25.02
C PRO A 121 -5.88 31.12 26.06
N GLU A 122 -5.31 30.02 25.63
CA GLU A 122 -5.01 28.85 26.46
C GLU A 122 -3.80 28.08 25.93
N ASP A 123 -3.27 27.21 26.77
CA ASP A 123 -2.17 26.33 26.41
C ASP A 123 -2.62 25.27 25.41
N ILE A 124 -1.82 25.03 24.38
CA ILE A 124 -2.08 24.00 23.39
C ILE A 124 -1.28 22.75 23.75
N ALA A 125 -1.97 21.62 23.87
CA ALA A 125 -1.38 20.35 24.27
C ALA A 125 -0.44 19.73 23.20
N VAL A 126 0.51 18.94 23.63
CA VAL A 126 1.34 18.08 22.76
C VAL A 126 0.45 17.12 21.97
N GLY A 127 0.84 16.81 20.74
CA GLY A 127 0.07 15.92 19.85
C GLY A 127 -1.12 16.59 19.17
N THR A 128 -1.42 17.87 19.48
CA THR A 128 -2.48 18.60 18.78
C THR A 128 -2.17 18.72 17.29
N VAL A 129 -3.16 18.41 16.46
CA VAL A 129 -3.05 18.54 15.01
C VAL A 129 -3.26 19.99 14.60
N VAL A 130 -2.28 20.53 13.89
CA VAL A 130 -2.31 21.86 13.28
C VAL A 130 -2.32 21.74 11.77
N MET A 131 -3.13 22.59 11.12
CA MET A 131 -3.39 22.52 9.69
C MET A 131 -3.10 23.86 9.02
N ARG A 132 -2.45 23.82 7.87
CA ARG A 132 -2.26 25.01 7.03
C ARG A 132 -3.52 25.27 6.21
N LEU A 133 -4.05 26.49 6.28
CA LEU A 133 -5.17 26.94 5.47
C LEU A 133 -4.73 27.57 4.15
N GLY A 134 -3.76 28.47 4.22
CA GLY A 134 -3.29 29.20 3.07
C GLY A 134 -2.39 30.36 3.52
N ARG A 135 -2.00 31.22 2.59
CA ARG A 135 -1.13 32.36 2.85
C ARG A 135 -1.92 33.67 2.82
N ALA A 136 -1.62 34.54 3.76
CA ALA A 136 -2.10 35.92 3.76
C ALA A 136 -0.89 36.87 3.70
N ALA A 137 -0.77 37.60 2.58
CA ALA A 137 0.24 38.64 2.41
C ALA A 137 -0.17 39.94 3.11
N GLY A 138 0.80 40.71 3.58
CA GLY A 138 0.59 42.03 4.12
C GLY A 138 0.30 43.05 3.00
N GLU A 139 -0.38 44.16 3.31
CA GLU A 139 -0.73 45.22 2.34
C GLU A 139 0.49 45.80 1.60
N LYS A 140 1.65 45.86 2.26
CA LYS A 140 2.90 46.40 1.69
C LYS A 140 3.88 45.31 1.28
N GLU A 141 3.50 44.05 1.33
CA GLU A 141 4.35 42.92 1.00
C GLU A 141 4.39 42.73 -0.52
N VAL A 142 5.51 43.07 -1.14
CA VAL A 142 5.74 42.96 -2.62
C VAL A 142 6.37 41.61 -2.96
N GLU A 143 7.25 41.10 -2.10
CA GLU A 143 7.93 39.85 -2.28
C GLU A 143 7.56 38.84 -1.19
N THR A 144 7.40 37.60 -1.60
CA THR A 144 7.21 36.50 -0.67
C THR A 144 8.34 35.51 -0.87
N GLY A 145 8.75 34.81 0.19
CA GLY A 145 9.72 33.72 0.08
C GLY A 145 9.33 32.78 -1.06
N SER A 146 10.25 32.47 -1.95
CA SER A 146 9.98 31.62 -3.09
C SER A 146 9.52 30.23 -2.62
N TYR A 147 8.44 29.74 -3.22
CA TYR A 147 8.01 28.37 -3.00
C TYR A 147 8.95 27.44 -3.77
N TYR A 148 9.74 26.66 -3.04
CA TYR A 148 10.60 25.64 -3.62
C TYR A 148 10.15 24.27 -3.12
N SER A 149 9.66 23.46 -4.02
CA SER A 149 9.34 22.06 -3.76
C SER A 149 10.23 21.20 -4.64
N MET A 150 11.12 20.44 -4.02
CA MET A 150 11.87 19.41 -4.72
C MET A 150 11.02 18.13 -4.77
N PRO A 151 10.92 17.48 -5.93
CA PRO A 151 10.36 16.14 -5.99
C PRO A 151 11.23 15.19 -5.16
N ASP A 152 10.58 14.30 -4.41
CA ASP A 152 11.29 13.24 -3.71
C ASP A 152 11.93 12.30 -4.72
N LYS A 153 13.25 12.15 -4.63
CA LYS A 153 14.02 11.27 -5.48
C LYS A 153 14.02 9.85 -4.91
N SER A 154 13.57 8.91 -5.69
CA SER A 154 13.67 7.50 -5.39
C SER A 154 14.43 6.78 -6.51
N PHE A 155 14.82 5.53 -6.28
CA PHE A 155 15.49 4.75 -7.30
C PHE A 155 15.08 3.28 -7.22
N GLN A 156 15.28 2.57 -8.31
CA GLN A 156 15.04 1.12 -8.40
C GLN A 156 16.18 0.48 -9.18
N TYR A 157 16.47 -0.79 -8.90
CA TYR A 157 17.41 -1.58 -9.68
C TYR A 157 16.68 -2.54 -10.62
N CYS A 158 17.17 -2.66 -11.85
CA CYS A 158 16.72 -3.69 -12.76
C CYS A 158 17.33 -5.03 -12.32
N GLN A 159 16.48 -6.02 -12.08
CA GLN A 159 16.89 -7.38 -11.75
C GLN A 159 17.02 -8.19 -13.02
N ARG A 160 18.06 -9.00 -13.10
CA ARG A 160 18.25 -9.96 -14.17
C ARG A 160 17.52 -11.24 -13.84
N PHE A 161 16.59 -11.61 -14.69
CA PHE A 161 15.94 -12.91 -14.68
C PHE A 161 16.56 -13.77 -15.78
N ILE A 162 17.02 -14.94 -15.41
CA ILE A 162 17.63 -15.89 -16.35
C ILE A 162 17.10 -17.28 -16.05
N MET A 163 16.76 -18.01 -17.11
CA MET A 163 16.33 -19.39 -17.04
C MET A 163 16.99 -20.17 -18.17
N GLN A 164 17.51 -21.32 -17.84
CA GLN A 164 18.17 -22.20 -18.79
C GLN A 164 17.49 -23.56 -18.83
N VAL A 165 17.25 -24.06 -20.03
CA VAL A 165 16.72 -25.40 -20.26
C VAL A 165 17.73 -26.14 -21.12
N GLU A 166 18.21 -27.28 -20.65
CA GLU A 166 19.14 -28.13 -21.38
C GLU A 166 18.51 -29.51 -21.64
N GLU A 167 18.78 -30.06 -22.79
CA GLU A 167 18.42 -31.43 -23.17
C GLU A 167 19.67 -32.19 -23.63
N SER A 168 19.83 -33.42 -23.14
CA SER A 168 20.91 -34.28 -23.61
C SER A 168 20.56 -34.85 -25.00
N LEU A 169 21.60 -35.22 -25.77
CA LEU A 169 21.39 -35.87 -27.07
C LEU A 169 20.64 -37.20 -26.93
N ILE A 170 20.87 -37.91 -25.83
CA ILE A 170 20.20 -39.19 -25.54
C ILE A 170 18.72 -38.98 -25.28
N ASP A 171 18.34 -37.96 -24.49
CA ASP A 171 16.94 -37.65 -24.22
C ASP A 171 16.18 -37.24 -25.49
N ARG A 172 16.84 -36.47 -26.36
CA ARG A 172 16.28 -36.07 -27.66
C ARG A 172 16.03 -37.27 -28.59
N MET A 173 16.87 -38.30 -28.50
CA MET A 173 16.73 -39.53 -29.31
C MET A 173 15.80 -40.56 -28.66
N SER A 174 15.55 -40.47 -27.37
CA SER A 174 14.70 -41.39 -26.63
C SER A 174 13.22 -41.08 -26.87
N LYS A 175 12.46 -42.12 -27.26
CA LYS A 175 11.00 -42.03 -27.30
C LYS A 175 10.49 -42.16 -25.86
N THR A 176 10.07 -41.04 -25.26
CA THR A 176 9.46 -41.05 -23.93
C THR A 176 8.01 -41.57 -24.03
N GLN A 177 7.58 -42.37 -23.03
CA GLN A 177 6.18 -42.84 -22.93
C GLN A 177 5.18 -41.70 -22.65
N VAL A 178 5.67 -40.61 -22.08
CA VAL A 178 4.91 -39.36 -21.85
C VAL A 178 5.34 -38.34 -22.90
N GLN A 179 4.41 -37.68 -23.54
CA GLN A 179 4.69 -36.59 -24.52
C GLN A 179 5.26 -35.36 -23.78
N TRP A 180 6.48 -35.51 -23.25
CA TRP A 180 7.25 -34.49 -22.57
C TRP A 180 8.43 -34.07 -23.43
N ASP A 181 8.16 -33.16 -24.35
CA ASP A 181 9.16 -32.67 -25.29
C ASP A 181 9.87 -31.40 -24.77
N PHE A 182 10.99 -31.05 -25.40
CA PHE A 182 11.79 -29.89 -25.08
C PHE A 182 10.96 -28.59 -25.13
N THR A 183 10.04 -28.46 -26.06
CA THR A 183 9.16 -27.27 -26.18
C THR A 183 8.26 -27.09 -24.97
N ARG A 184 7.79 -28.18 -24.37
CA ARG A 184 6.99 -28.11 -23.15
C ARG A 184 7.83 -27.72 -21.93
N GLN A 185 9.06 -28.25 -21.83
CA GLN A 185 10.00 -27.86 -20.77
C GLN A 185 10.35 -26.36 -20.88
N GLU A 186 10.64 -25.88 -22.09
CA GLU A 186 10.90 -24.47 -22.37
C GLU A 186 9.70 -23.59 -21.96
N LYS A 187 8.49 -24.00 -22.30
CA LYS A 187 7.28 -23.26 -21.91
C LYS A 187 7.08 -23.20 -20.40
N MET A 188 7.31 -24.31 -19.70
CA MET A 188 7.22 -24.34 -18.24
C MET A 188 8.29 -23.46 -17.58
N ALA A 189 9.51 -23.50 -18.08
CA ALA A 189 10.59 -22.64 -17.60
C ALA A 189 10.29 -21.14 -17.82
N MET A 190 9.66 -20.80 -18.95
CA MET A 190 9.21 -19.44 -19.22
C MET A 190 8.09 -19.01 -18.28
N ASP A 191 7.14 -19.89 -17.97
CA ASP A 191 6.06 -19.59 -17.03
C ASP A 191 6.61 -19.42 -15.60
N ASP A 192 7.58 -20.26 -15.19
CA ASP A 192 8.27 -20.14 -13.89
C ASP A 192 9.08 -18.85 -13.79
N MET A 193 9.81 -18.47 -14.83
CA MET A 193 10.54 -17.20 -14.87
C MET A 193 9.61 -15.99 -14.71
N ARG A 194 8.45 -16.01 -15.37
CA ARG A 194 7.44 -14.95 -15.24
C ARG A 194 6.85 -14.90 -13.84
N GLN A 195 6.58 -16.05 -13.24
CA GLN A 195 6.12 -16.12 -11.86
C GLN A 195 7.18 -15.56 -10.90
N GLY A 196 8.45 -15.86 -11.13
CA GLY A 196 9.56 -15.27 -10.38
C GLY A 196 9.64 -13.74 -10.55
N GLN A 197 9.37 -13.21 -11.74
CA GLN A 197 9.27 -11.77 -11.99
C GLN A 197 8.11 -11.13 -11.20
N GLU A 198 6.94 -11.76 -11.20
CA GLU A 198 5.76 -11.30 -10.47
C GLU A 198 6.03 -11.24 -8.96
N LEU A 199 6.58 -12.30 -8.40
CA LEU A 199 6.90 -12.40 -6.98
C LEU A 199 7.98 -11.41 -6.55
N SER A 200 9.05 -11.28 -7.35
CA SER A 200 10.11 -10.31 -7.08
C SER A 200 9.59 -8.87 -7.22
N GLY A 201 8.71 -8.61 -8.19
CA GLY A 201 8.06 -7.32 -8.37
C GLY A 201 7.13 -6.94 -7.24
N LEU A 202 6.44 -7.92 -6.63
CA LEU A 202 5.55 -7.70 -5.49
C LEU A 202 6.31 -7.57 -4.18
N PHE A 203 7.19 -8.54 -3.85
CA PHE A 203 7.71 -8.73 -2.51
C PHE A 203 9.23 -8.62 -2.41
N GLY A 204 9.94 -8.34 -3.51
CA GLY A 204 11.39 -8.25 -3.54
C GLY A 204 11.96 -7.23 -2.56
N TYR A 205 13.23 -7.36 -2.26
CA TYR A 205 13.98 -6.36 -1.48
C TYR A 205 15.04 -5.72 -2.38
N ARG A 206 15.04 -4.39 -2.42
CA ARG A 206 15.98 -3.62 -3.23
C ARG A 206 17.37 -3.68 -2.64
N SER A 207 18.29 -4.35 -3.34
CA SER A 207 19.69 -4.41 -2.91
C SER A 207 20.66 -4.53 -4.07
N MET A 208 21.91 -4.24 -3.76
CA MET A 208 23.07 -4.54 -4.60
C MET A 208 24.05 -5.34 -3.74
N SER A 209 24.35 -6.54 -4.16
CA SER A 209 25.25 -7.46 -3.44
C SER A 209 26.33 -8.00 -4.35
N ASN A 210 27.42 -8.47 -3.77
CA ASN A 210 28.49 -9.14 -4.52
C ASN A 210 28.22 -10.65 -4.52
N GLY A 211 27.92 -11.22 -5.67
CA GLY A 211 27.65 -12.64 -5.88
C GLY A 211 28.89 -13.53 -5.90
N GLY A 212 30.09 -12.95 -5.74
CA GLY A 212 31.35 -13.68 -5.81
C GLY A 212 32.14 -13.46 -7.10
N LYS A 213 33.29 -14.14 -7.19
CA LYS A 213 34.30 -13.87 -8.23
C LYS A 213 33.81 -14.15 -9.65
N ASP A 214 32.95 -15.16 -9.79
CA ASP A 214 32.47 -15.62 -11.11
C ASP A 214 31.08 -15.06 -11.47
N VAL A 215 30.34 -14.48 -10.48
CA VAL A 215 28.98 -13.98 -10.67
C VAL A 215 28.96 -12.45 -10.81
N GLY A 216 29.87 -11.74 -10.12
CA GLY A 216 29.93 -10.29 -10.11
C GLY A 216 28.84 -9.66 -9.22
N LEU A 217 28.39 -8.46 -9.59
CA LEU A 217 27.37 -7.74 -8.85
C LEU A 217 25.96 -8.28 -9.16
N VAL A 218 25.22 -8.57 -8.12
CA VAL A 218 23.81 -9.00 -8.19
C VAL A 218 22.91 -7.84 -7.75
N TYR A 219 21.97 -7.50 -8.60
CA TYR A 219 20.98 -6.46 -8.35
C TYR A 219 19.60 -7.09 -8.15
N THR A 220 18.92 -6.70 -7.10
CA THR A 220 17.53 -7.12 -6.82
C THR A 220 16.62 -5.91 -6.80
N MET A 221 15.44 -6.05 -7.39
CA MET A 221 14.44 -4.99 -7.37
C MET A 221 13.65 -4.96 -6.06
N GLY A 222 13.18 -3.78 -5.67
CA GLY A 222 12.27 -3.60 -4.54
C GLY A 222 10.84 -3.95 -4.93
N GLY A 223 10.13 -4.60 -4.02
CA GLY A 223 8.74 -4.99 -4.23
C GLY A 223 7.79 -3.82 -4.05
N ILE A 224 6.86 -3.67 -4.99
CA ILE A 224 5.86 -2.59 -4.97
C ILE A 224 4.92 -2.67 -3.76
N PHE A 225 4.73 -3.84 -3.19
CA PHE A 225 3.93 -4.03 -1.98
C PHE A 225 4.50 -3.23 -0.80
N TRP A 226 5.83 -3.23 -0.66
CA TRP A 226 6.51 -2.51 0.43
C TRP A 226 6.59 -0.99 0.20
N GLU A 227 6.50 -0.56 -1.05
CA GLU A 227 6.56 0.85 -1.44
C GLU A 227 5.21 1.58 -1.30
N ALA A 228 4.11 0.87 -1.05
CA ALA A 228 2.80 1.47 -0.82
C ALA A 228 2.80 2.37 0.42
N GLY A 229 2.23 3.57 0.28
CA GLY A 229 2.25 4.61 1.32
C GLY A 229 1.19 4.45 2.41
N LYS A 230 0.21 3.53 2.24
CA LYS A 230 -0.88 3.34 3.20
C LYS A 230 -0.93 1.91 3.70
N ASP A 231 -1.20 1.77 5.00
CA ASP A 231 -1.58 0.52 5.64
C ASP A 231 -3.04 0.62 6.07
N LEU A 232 -3.88 -0.24 5.52
CA LEU A 232 -5.31 -0.26 5.80
C LEU A 232 -5.72 -1.65 6.29
N GLN A 233 -6.73 -1.69 7.14
CA GLN A 233 -7.36 -2.92 7.57
C GLN A 233 -8.79 -2.97 7.02
N ILE A 234 -9.26 -4.18 6.69
CA ILE A 234 -10.62 -4.40 6.21
C ILE A 234 -11.20 -5.62 6.91
N GLY A 235 -12.51 -5.56 7.23
CA GLY A 235 -13.25 -6.65 7.87
C GLY A 235 -13.01 -6.76 9.37
N HIS A 236 -13.71 -7.71 9.97
CA HIS A 236 -13.63 -8.03 11.39
C HIS A 236 -13.95 -9.50 11.63
N TRP A 237 -13.73 -9.96 12.86
CA TRP A 237 -14.06 -11.31 13.26
C TRP A 237 -15.42 -11.32 13.94
N GLU A 238 -16.34 -12.15 13.45
CA GLU A 238 -17.65 -12.37 14.05
C GLU A 238 -17.81 -13.82 14.55
N PRO A 239 -18.56 -14.03 15.64
CA PRO A 239 -18.91 -15.37 16.06
C PRO A 239 -19.71 -16.09 14.98
N LYS A 240 -19.25 -17.25 14.56
CA LYS A 240 -19.97 -18.08 13.59
C LYS A 240 -21.26 -18.60 14.19
N MET A 241 -22.38 -18.29 13.54
CA MET A 241 -23.71 -18.66 14.02
C MET A 241 -24.30 -19.79 13.20
N ARG A 242 -24.89 -20.76 13.85
CA ARG A 242 -25.66 -21.84 13.21
C ARG A 242 -27.15 -21.67 13.50
N LYS A 243 -27.96 -21.73 12.46
CA LYS A 243 -29.44 -21.74 12.63
C LYS A 243 -29.94 -23.11 13.00
N GLN A 244 -30.64 -23.21 14.12
CA GLN A 244 -31.30 -24.44 14.56
C GLN A 244 -32.64 -24.64 13.82
N ALA A 245 -33.26 -25.82 14.02
CA ALA A 245 -34.52 -26.19 13.38
C ALA A 245 -35.69 -25.27 13.80
N ASP A 246 -35.62 -24.69 14.99
CA ASP A 246 -36.58 -23.72 15.54
C ASP A 246 -36.39 -22.29 15.04
N GLY A 247 -35.35 -22.04 14.23
CA GLY A 247 -35.02 -20.74 13.70
C GLY A 247 -34.09 -19.86 14.57
N THR A 248 -33.76 -20.32 15.79
CA THR A 248 -32.81 -19.63 16.67
C THR A 248 -31.38 -19.71 16.14
N LEU A 249 -30.61 -18.62 16.29
CA LEU A 249 -29.20 -18.59 15.98
C LEU A 249 -28.38 -18.93 17.23
N VAL A 250 -27.54 -19.95 17.13
CA VAL A 250 -26.66 -20.39 18.22
C VAL A 250 -25.22 -20.35 17.75
N PRO A 251 -24.27 -19.86 18.59
CA PRO A 251 -22.86 -19.84 18.25
C PRO A 251 -22.31 -21.25 18.03
N VAL A 252 -21.47 -21.42 17.04
CA VAL A 252 -20.77 -22.67 16.76
C VAL A 252 -19.61 -22.79 17.74
N THR A 253 -19.52 -23.92 18.42
CA THR A 253 -18.42 -24.22 19.33
C THR A 253 -17.76 -25.54 18.95
N VAL A 254 -16.44 -25.62 19.14
CA VAL A 254 -15.63 -26.80 18.87
C VAL A 254 -14.82 -27.16 20.11
N LYS A 255 -14.62 -28.45 20.33
CA LYS A 255 -13.72 -28.94 21.36
C LYS A 255 -12.30 -28.93 20.85
N VAL A 256 -11.45 -28.21 21.56
CA VAL A 256 -10.02 -28.07 21.22
C VAL A 256 -9.21 -28.67 22.37
N THR A 257 -8.20 -29.46 22.02
CA THR A 257 -7.26 -30.00 23.01
C THR A 257 -6.20 -28.94 23.31
N VAL A 258 -6.18 -28.46 24.55
CA VAL A 258 -5.24 -27.42 25.02
C VAL A 258 -4.28 -28.04 26.03
N PRO A 259 -3.00 -27.64 26.08
CA PRO A 259 -2.09 -28.07 27.14
C PRO A 259 -2.64 -27.65 28.50
N ASP A 260 -2.61 -28.57 29.48
CA ASP A 260 -3.04 -28.28 30.84
C ASP A 260 -1.91 -27.58 31.60
N GLU A 261 -2.10 -26.31 31.97
CA GLU A 261 -1.10 -25.50 32.70
C GLU A 261 -0.76 -26.06 34.09
N THR A 262 -1.60 -26.96 34.62
CA THR A 262 -1.44 -27.51 35.98
C THR A 262 -0.90 -28.95 36.01
N SER A 263 -0.90 -29.63 34.87
CA SER A 263 -0.38 -31.00 34.74
C SER A 263 0.28 -31.21 33.39
N SER A 264 1.20 -32.17 33.24
CA SER A 264 1.83 -32.52 31.98
C SER A 264 0.89 -33.16 30.95
N GLY A 265 -0.42 -32.96 31.09
CA GLY A 265 -1.46 -33.48 30.23
C GLY A 265 -2.10 -32.46 29.32
N THR A 266 -3.06 -32.89 28.54
CA THR A 266 -3.91 -32.05 27.71
C THR A 266 -5.35 -32.11 28.21
N LYS A 267 -6.06 -30.99 28.19
CA LYS A 267 -7.48 -30.90 28.50
C LYS A 267 -8.30 -30.49 27.28
N GLU A 268 -9.53 -30.97 27.18
CA GLU A 268 -10.48 -30.52 26.17
C GLU A 268 -11.19 -29.23 26.66
N GLU A 269 -11.05 -28.16 25.91
CA GLU A 269 -11.84 -26.95 26.13
C GLU A 269 -12.80 -26.70 24.96
N THR A 270 -14.02 -26.24 25.29
CA THR A 270 -15.00 -25.86 24.28
C THR A 270 -14.79 -24.39 23.94
N LYS A 271 -14.29 -24.13 22.75
CA LYS A 271 -14.05 -22.77 22.25
C LYS A 271 -15.06 -22.37 21.18
N GLN A 272 -15.38 -21.08 21.14
CA GLN A 272 -16.26 -20.50 20.13
C GLN A 272 -15.52 -20.36 18.82
N VAL A 273 -16.23 -20.61 17.71
CA VAL A 273 -15.68 -20.47 16.36
C VAL A 273 -16.00 -19.09 15.84
N TYR A 274 -14.99 -18.43 15.25
CA TYR A 274 -15.12 -17.12 14.64
C TYR A 274 -14.88 -17.22 13.13
N GLU A 275 -15.63 -16.43 12.37
CA GLU A 275 -15.46 -16.29 10.93
C GLU A 275 -15.04 -14.86 10.56
N TYR A 276 -14.27 -14.75 9.51
CA TYR A 276 -13.85 -13.44 8.98
C TYR A 276 -14.92 -12.87 8.05
N VAL A 277 -15.39 -11.67 8.34
CA VAL A 277 -16.50 -11.03 7.63
C VAL A 277 -16.14 -9.60 7.25
N ILE A 278 -16.61 -9.15 6.09
CA ILE A 278 -16.53 -7.77 5.64
C ILE A 278 -17.94 -7.19 5.61
N SER A 279 -18.16 -6.05 6.27
CA SER A 279 -19.43 -5.33 6.23
C SER A 279 -19.42 -4.25 5.12
N GLU A 280 -20.61 -3.89 4.61
CA GLU A 280 -20.76 -2.80 3.62
C GLU A 280 -20.25 -1.45 4.17
N LYS A 281 -20.42 -1.21 5.47
CA LYS A 281 -19.94 -0.01 6.15
C LYS A 281 -18.42 0.07 6.15
N GLU A 282 -17.75 -1.02 6.49
CA GLU A 282 -16.27 -1.10 6.49
C GLU A 282 -15.70 -0.93 5.09
N LEU A 283 -16.34 -1.54 4.10
CA LEU A 283 -15.93 -1.38 2.70
C LEU A 283 -16.06 0.07 2.24
N THR A 284 -17.12 0.76 2.64
CA THR A 284 -17.29 2.20 2.35
C THR A 284 -16.24 3.05 3.05
N GLN A 285 -15.89 2.74 4.30
CA GLN A 285 -14.82 3.41 5.04
C GLN A 285 -13.44 3.13 4.43
N PHE A 286 -13.20 1.91 3.98
CA PHE A 286 -12.00 1.53 3.25
C PHE A 286 -11.83 2.36 1.98
N ILE A 287 -12.88 2.47 1.15
CA ILE A 287 -12.87 3.30 -0.05
C ILE A 287 -12.59 4.76 0.28
N ALA A 288 -13.25 5.32 1.31
CA ALA A 288 -13.01 6.69 1.74
C ALA A 288 -11.56 6.91 2.17
N SER A 289 -10.94 5.93 2.84
CA SER A 289 -9.54 5.97 3.25
C SER A 289 -8.57 5.87 2.06
N MET A 290 -8.91 5.06 1.06
CA MET A 290 -8.13 4.94 -0.17
C MET A 290 -8.10 6.24 -0.98
N LEU A 291 -9.18 7.01 -0.97
CA LEU A 291 -9.29 8.25 -1.74
C LEU A 291 -8.59 9.45 -1.10
N LYS A 292 -8.08 9.32 0.12
CA LYS A 292 -7.30 10.39 0.78
C LYS A 292 -5.86 10.42 0.24
N GLY A 293 -5.29 11.62 0.12
CA GLY A 293 -3.88 11.83 -0.23
C GLY A 293 -3.62 12.15 -1.70
N ALA A 294 -2.35 12.37 -2.02
CA ALA A 294 -1.88 12.73 -3.36
C ALA A 294 -2.04 11.57 -4.36
N GLY A 295 -2.24 11.90 -5.62
CA GLY A 295 -2.37 10.90 -6.68
C GLY A 295 -3.73 10.20 -6.76
N ASN A 296 -4.67 10.47 -5.84
CA ASN A 296 -5.96 9.79 -5.77
C ASN A 296 -7.07 10.38 -6.68
N SER A 297 -6.70 10.93 -7.83
CA SER A 297 -7.65 11.39 -8.84
C SER A 297 -8.33 10.24 -9.61
N SER A 298 -7.78 9.02 -9.55
CA SER A 298 -8.40 7.84 -10.16
C SER A 298 -9.57 7.32 -9.34
N ARG A 299 -10.66 7.10 -10.04
CA ARG A 299 -11.84 6.46 -9.46
C ARG A 299 -11.89 4.95 -9.70
N THR A 300 -10.84 4.37 -10.28
CA THR A 300 -10.72 2.93 -10.49
C THR A 300 -9.47 2.43 -9.78
N LYS A 301 -9.63 1.47 -8.88
CA LYS A 301 -8.55 0.82 -8.14
C LYS A 301 -8.61 -0.67 -8.38
N LEU A 302 -7.44 -1.30 -8.47
CA LEU A 302 -7.29 -2.75 -8.52
C LEU A 302 -7.02 -3.25 -7.11
N LEU A 303 -7.71 -4.29 -6.69
CA LEU A 303 -7.52 -4.92 -5.40
C LEU A 303 -7.16 -6.39 -5.62
N PHE A 304 -5.89 -6.72 -5.42
CA PHE A 304 -5.38 -8.08 -5.43
C PHE A 304 -5.50 -8.67 -4.02
N VAL A 305 -6.20 -9.78 -3.89
CA VAL A 305 -6.57 -10.36 -2.60
C VAL A 305 -6.17 -11.83 -2.49
N ASP A 306 -6.01 -12.29 -1.26
CA ASP A 306 -5.92 -13.70 -0.95
C ASP A 306 -7.31 -14.40 -0.98
N ASN A 307 -7.32 -15.71 -0.79
CA ASN A 307 -8.56 -16.51 -0.81
C ASN A 307 -9.53 -16.11 0.31
N LEU A 308 -9.04 -15.78 1.49
CA LEU A 308 -9.88 -15.49 2.67
C LEU A 308 -10.62 -14.18 2.51
N ILE A 309 -9.89 -13.13 2.13
CA ILE A 309 -10.48 -11.83 1.85
C ILE A 309 -11.44 -11.96 0.64
N TYR A 310 -11.06 -12.74 -0.38
CA TYR A 310 -11.92 -12.99 -1.54
C TYR A 310 -13.24 -13.69 -1.15
N GLN A 311 -13.19 -14.71 -0.28
CA GLN A 311 -14.38 -15.38 0.23
C GLN A 311 -15.28 -14.43 1.02
N ALA A 312 -14.68 -13.56 1.85
CA ALA A 312 -15.44 -12.55 2.59
C ALA A 312 -16.15 -11.56 1.67
N PHE A 313 -15.52 -11.17 0.55
CA PHE A 313 -16.16 -10.37 -0.48
C PHE A 313 -17.28 -11.14 -1.19
N ALA A 314 -17.08 -12.40 -1.53
CA ALA A 314 -18.10 -13.22 -2.18
C ALA A 314 -19.32 -13.45 -1.28
N ASN A 315 -19.13 -13.52 0.05
CA ASN A 315 -20.19 -13.66 1.03
C ASN A 315 -20.86 -12.32 1.41
N LEU A 316 -20.32 -11.20 0.96
CA LEU A 316 -20.87 -9.89 1.27
C LEU A 316 -22.26 -9.73 0.63
N ARG A 317 -23.30 -9.77 1.45
CA ARG A 317 -24.68 -9.56 1.02
C ARG A 317 -25.08 -8.12 1.22
N SER A 318 -25.20 -7.41 0.11
CA SER A 318 -25.74 -6.05 0.11
C SER A 318 -27.21 -6.08 -0.33
N ASN A 319 -28.10 -5.51 0.48
CA ASN A 319 -29.51 -5.35 0.13
C ASN A 319 -29.75 -4.34 -1.00
N LYS A 320 -28.74 -3.55 -1.38
CA LYS A 320 -28.87 -2.44 -2.32
C LYS A 320 -27.96 -2.55 -3.55
N ARG A 321 -26.94 -3.42 -3.56
CA ARG A 321 -25.99 -3.56 -4.66
C ARG A 321 -25.55 -5.00 -4.80
N ILE A 322 -25.62 -5.51 -6.02
CA ILE A 322 -25.06 -6.81 -6.38
C ILE A 322 -23.57 -6.57 -6.60
N ILE A 323 -22.72 -7.19 -5.77
CA ILE A 323 -21.27 -7.02 -5.82
C ILE A 323 -20.63 -7.80 -6.96
N THR A 324 -21.35 -8.76 -7.54
CA THR A 324 -20.85 -9.66 -8.56
C THR A 324 -21.31 -9.26 -9.95
N GLN A 325 -20.75 -8.21 -10.50
CA GLN A 325 -20.65 -8.07 -11.95
C GLN A 325 -19.21 -8.43 -12.32
N THR A 326 -19.03 -9.58 -12.95
CA THR A 326 -17.74 -9.95 -13.54
C THR A 326 -17.50 -9.07 -14.75
N GLU A 327 -16.50 -8.22 -14.71
CA GLU A 327 -16.01 -7.51 -15.89
C GLU A 327 -15.00 -8.38 -16.60
N LYS A 328 -15.44 -9.03 -17.67
CA LYS A 328 -14.60 -9.88 -18.52
C LYS A 328 -13.67 -9.00 -19.35
N ASP A 329 -12.41 -9.41 -19.42
CA ASP A 329 -11.39 -8.78 -20.27
C ASP A 329 -11.33 -7.25 -20.12
N TYR A 330 -11.26 -6.76 -18.87
CA TYR A 330 -11.21 -5.35 -18.59
C TYR A 330 -10.02 -4.68 -19.29
N GLN A 331 -10.32 -3.66 -20.10
CA GLN A 331 -9.34 -2.89 -20.89
C GLN A 331 -8.40 -3.73 -21.79
N GLY A 332 -8.80 -4.93 -22.19
CA GLY A 332 -7.98 -5.83 -23.00
C GLY A 332 -6.87 -6.55 -22.23
N TRP A 333 -6.95 -6.58 -20.89
CA TRP A 333 -5.96 -7.24 -20.04
C TRP A 333 -6.09 -8.75 -19.99
N LYS A 334 -7.19 -9.30 -20.53
CA LYS A 334 -7.53 -10.73 -20.51
C LYS A 334 -7.60 -11.31 -19.10
N LEU A 335 -8.05 -10.51 -18.15
CA LEU A 335 -8.30 -10.86 -16.77
C LEU A 335 -9.76 -10.55 -16.43
N ASP A 336 -10.40 -11.44 -15.70
CA ASP A 336 -11.76 -11.29 -15.22
C ASP A 336 -11.73 -10.74 -13.80
N PHE A 337 -12.35 -9.58 -13.60
CA PHE A 337 -12.42 -8.91 -12.31
C PHE A 337 -13.83 -8.95 -11.75
N GLU A 338 -13.93 -9.13 -10.44
CA GLU A 338 -15.15 -8.79 -9.73
C GLU A 338 -15.19 -7.29 -9.45
N LYS A 339 -16.32 -6.67 -9.74
CA LYS A 339 -16.49 -5.22 -9.66
C LYS A 339 -17.33 -4.84 -8.48
N PHE A 340 -16.83 -3.91 -7.68
CA PHE A 340 -17.57 -3.20 -6.66
C PHE A 340 -17.55 -1.69 -6.92
N GLU A 341 -18.71 -1.05 -6.85
CA GLU A 341 -18.84 0.41 -7.02
C GLU A 341 -19.47 1.06 -5.79
N SER A 342 -18.78 2.02 -5.19
CA SER A 342 -19.30 2.86 -4.11
C SER A 342 -18.64 4.24 -4.15
N MET A 343 -19.36 5.28 -3.69
CA MET A 343 -18.85 6.66 -3.62
C MET A 343 -18.27 7.18 -4.95
N GLY A 344 -18.78 6.69 -6.10
CA GLY A 344 -18.26 7.02 -7.43
C GLY A 344 -16.89 6.43 -7.72
N THR A 345 -16.42 5.48 -6.93
CA THR A 345 -15.17 4.75 -7.12
C THR A 345 -15.47 3.30 -7.45
N LYS A 346 -14.74 2.79 -8.44
CA LYS A 346 -14.80 1.41 -8.90
C LYS A 346 -13.62 0.65 -8.33
N ILE A 347 -13.87 -0.44 -7.61
CA ILE A 347 -12.84 -1.39 -7.18
C ILE A 347 -13.00 -2.65 -8.00
N LEU A 348 -11.91 -3.06 -8.63
CA LEU A 348 -11.79 -4.30 -9.36
C LEU A 348 -11.02 -5.29 -8.51
N ILE A 349 -11.68 -6.36 -8.10
CA ILE A 349 -11.14 -7.36 -7.18
C ILE A 349 -10.65 -8.55 -8.01
N TYR A 350 -9.44 -8.99 -7.73
CA TYR A 350 -8.81 -10.14 -8.36
C TYR A 350 -8.11 -11.00 -7.32
N ARG A 351 -8.38 -12.32 -7.35
CA ARG A 351 -7.66 -13.26 -6.51
C ARG A 351 -6.26 -13.49 -7.05
N HIS A 352 -5.25 -13.27 -6.23
CA HIS A 352 -3.87 -13.44 -6.61
C HIS A 352 -3.19 -14.53 -5.80
N ASP A 353 -2.75 -15.59 -6.48
CA ASP A 353 -2.19 -16.79 -5.83
C ASP A 353 -0.91 -16.53 -5.03
N ALA A 354 -0.15 -15.47 -5.34
CA ALA A 354 1.04 -15.10 -4.58
C ALA A 354 0.75 -14.82 -3.10
N PHE A 355 -0.42 -14.30 -2.76
CA PHE A 355 -0.80 -14.04 -1.36
C PHE A 355 -1.15 -15.33 -0.61
N ASN A 356 -1.59 -16.39 -1.30
CA ASN A 356 -1.96 -17.66 -0.66
C ASN A 356 -0.76 -18.59 -0.45
N SER A 357 0.23 -18.53 -1.34
CA SER A 357 1.31 -19.54 -1.39
C SER A 357 2.54 -19.18 -0.55
N TRP A 358 2.64 -17.95 -0.03
CA TRP A 358 3.90 -17.40 0.50
C TRP A 358 3.80 -16.86 1.93
N GLY A 359 2.82 -17.33 2.71
CA GLY A 359 2.62 -16.88 4.09
C GLY A 359 2.14 -15.43 4.19
N MET A 360 1.53 -14.92 3.14
CA MET A 360 0.90 -13.60 3.09
C MET A 360 -0.62 -13.67 3.25
N ASP A 361 -1.10 -14.78 3.82
CA ASP A 361 -2.53 -15.00 4.06
C ASP A 361 -3.17 -13.87 4.86
N GLY A 362 -4.36 -13.48 4.48
CA GLY A 362 -5.06 -12.34 5.08
C GLY A 362 -4.51 -10.98 4.67
N ARG A 363 -3.72 -10.92 3.59
CA ARG A 363 -3.22 -9.67 3.02
C ARG A 363 -3.78 -9.44 1.62
N ALA A 364 -3.84 -8.17 1.26
CA ALA A 364 -4.23 -7.74 -0.07
C ALA A 364 -3.45 -6.47 -0.46
N PHE A 365 -3.43 -6.18 -1.75
CA PHE A 365 -2.76 -5.03 -2.30
C PHE A 365 -3.70 -4.21 -3.16
N CYS A 366 -3.91 -2.96 -2.78
CA CYS A 366 -4.70 -2.03 -3.56
C CYS A 366 -3.80 -1.15 -4.42
N LEU A 367 -3.96 -1.25 -5.72
CA LEU A 367 -3.10 -0.65 -6.73
C LEU A 367 -3.89 0.31 -7.63
N ASP A 368 -3.30 1.44 -7.96
CA ASP A 368 -3.72 2.26 -9.09
C ASP A 368 -2.82 1.98 -10.29
N ALA A 369 -3.34 1.29 -11.30
CA ALA A 369 -2.58 0.86 -12.47
C ALA A 369 -1.93 2.02 -13.26
N ARG A 370 -2.38 3.25 -13.07
CA ARG A 370 -1.81 4.43 -13.76
C ARG A 370 -0.43 4.84 -13.24
N TYR A 371 -0.09 4.43 -12.03
CA TYR A 371 1.13 4.80 -11.34
C TYR A 371 2.11 3.64 -11.19
N LEU A 372 1.90 2.58 -11.94
CA LEU A 372 2.81 1.45 -12.03
C LEU A 372 3.39 1.36 -13.45
N ASP A 373 4.70 1.37 -13.56
CA ASP A 373 5.43 1.24 -14.82
C ASP A 373 6.50 0.16 -14.72
N LYS A 374 6.74 -0.54 -15.84
CA LYS A 374 7.83 -1.50 -15.98
C LYS A 374 8.94 -0.87 -16.80
N TYR A 375 10.14 -0.83 -16.23
CA TYR A 375 11.34 -0.40 -16.93
C TYR A 375 12.14 -1.63 -17.35
N VAL A 376 12.61 -1.63 -18.60
CA VAL A 376 13.29 -2.75 -19.22
C VAL A 376 14.68 -2.29 -19.67
N PHE A 377 15.71 -2.73 -18.96
CA PHE A 377 17.11 -2.48 -19.31
C PHE A 377 17.60 -3.45 -20.39
N GLY A 378 17.24 -4.73 -20.28
CA GLY A 378 17.48 -5.74 -21.29
C GLY A 378 16.18 -6.40 -21.71
N THR A 379 15.83 -6.28 -22.97
CA THR A 379 14.60 -6.88 -23.51
C THR A 379 14.67 -8.39 -23.40
N TRP A 380 13.51 -9.01 -23.27
CA TRP A 380 13.38 -10.46 -23.28
C TRP A 380 14.10 -11.05 -24.50
N SER A 381 15.03 -11.95 -24.26
CA SER A 381 15.78 -12.66 -25.29
C SER A 381 15.72 -14.16 -25.07
N ARG A 382 15.78 -14.89 -26.15
CA ARG A 382 15.85 -16.34 -26.20
C ARG A 382 17.05 -16.73 -27.06
N ASN A 383 18.07 -17.26 -26.44
CA ASN A 383 19.32 -17.64 -27.11
C ASN A 383 19.48 -19.15 -27.08
N GLU A 384 19.59 -19.76 -28.24
CA GLU A 384 19.92 -21.17 -28.35
C GLU A 384 21.42 -21.38 -28.26
N PHE A 385 21.85 -22.41 -27.56
CA PHE A 385 23.23 -22.80 -27.49
C PHE A 385 23.38 -24.30 -27.68
N ASN A 386 24.54 -24.70 -28.22
CA ASN A 386 24.93 -26.07 -28.38
C ASN A 386 26.28 -26.27 -27.68
N ALA A 387 26.24 -26.85 -26.50
CA ALA A 387 27.44 -27.08 -25.68
C ALA A 387 28.40 -28.08 -26.31
N LYS A 388 27.94 -28.92 -27.25
CA LYS A 388 28.76 -29.85 -28.05
C LYS A 388 29.70 -29.09 -28.98
N ASP A 389 29.28 -28.00 -29.59
CA ASP A 389 30.10 -27.20 -30.49
C ASP A 389 31.26 -26.52 -29.74
N LEU A 390 31.06 -26.28 -28.43
CA LEU A 390 32.08 -25.75 -27.53
C LEU A 390 32.94 -26.84 -26.88
N LEU A 391 32.70 -28.12 -27.18
CA LEU A 391 33.39 -29.30 -26.59
C LEU A 391 33.28 -29.41 -25.07
N ILE A 392 32.26 -28.77 -24.47
CA ILE A 392 32.06 -28.76 -23.02
C ILE A 392 31.20 -29.93 -22.57
N ARG A 393 30.04 -30.11 -23.22
CA ARG A 393 29.05 -31.18 -22.91
C ARG A 393 28.28 -31.56 -24.17
N ASN A 394 27.74 -32.79 -24.18
CA ASN A 394 26.87 -33.24 -25.28
C ASN A 394 25.40 -32.86 -25.02
N THR A 395 25.17 -31.58 -24.86
CA THR A 395 23.84 -31.01 -24.60
C THR A 395 23.58 -29.83 -25.52
N ALA A 396 22.32 -29.62 -25.83
CA ALA A 396 21.84 -28.39 -26.47
C ALA A 396 20.72 -27.78 -25.60
N GLY A 397 20.60 -26.49 -25.62
CA GLY A 397 19.60 -25.83 -24.77
C GLY A 397 19.27 -24.43 -25.20
N VAL A 398 18.43 -23.81 -24.40
CA VAL A 398 17.98 -22.44 -24.57
C VAL A 398 18.21 -21.68 -23.27
N VAL A 399 18.72 -20.48 -23.38
CA VAL A 399 18.80 -19.49 -22.30
C VAL A 399 17.80 -18.40 -22.62
N MET A 400 16.90 -18.16 -21.66
CA MET A 400 15.95 -17.07 -21.70
C MET A 400 16.34 -16.04 -20.64
N GLU A 401 16.33 -14.76 -20.99
CA GLU A 401 16.70 -13.72 -20.05
C GLU A 401 15.90 -12.42 -20.29
N GLU A 402 15.68 -11.67 -19.20
CA GLU A 402 15.11 -10.35 -19.20
C GLU A 402 15.70 -9.54 -18.03
N TYR A 403 16.04 -8.27 -18.28
CA TYR A 403 16.44 -7.33 -17.22
C TYR A 403 15.36 -6.29 -17.08
N SER A 404 14.65 -6.32 -16.00
CA SER A 404 13.54 -5.38 -15.77
C SER A 404 13.34 -5.06 -14.29
N CYS A 405 12.61 -3.98 -14.04
CA CYS A 405 12.13 -3.63 -12.71
C CYS A 405 10.75 -2.97 -12.81
N TRP A 406 10.03 -3.00 -11.70
CA TRP A 406 8.77 -2.30 -11.53
C TRP A 406 8.98 -1.05 -10.68
N VAL A 407 8.36 0.03 -11.08
CA VAL A 407 8.43 1.31 -10.38
C VAL A 407 7.03 1.75 -10.02
N LEU A 408 6.85 2.05 -8.74
CA LEU A 408 5.61 2.57 -8.18
C LEU A 408 5.79 4.07 -7.92
N THR A 409 4.99 4.89 -8.59
CA THR A 409 4.95 6.33 -8.34
C THR A 409 3.74 6.68 -7.46
N PHE A 410 3.79 7.81 -6.74
CA PHE A 410 2.73 8.25 -5.83
C PHE A 410 2.33 7.19 -4.79
N PRO A 411 3.19 6.88 -3.80
CA PRO A 411 2.93 5.85 -2.80
C PRO A 411 1.56 5.93 -2.12
N ASP A 412 1.06 7.15 -1.87
CA ASP A 412 -0.25 7.40 -1.25
C ASP A 412 -1.45 7.00 -2.12
N ALA A 413 -1.23 6.73 -3.41
CA ALA A 413 -2.28 6.21 -4.28
C ALA A 413 -2.50 4.70 -4.12
N HIS A 414 -1.62 4.02 -3.40
CA HIS A 414 -1.59 2.58 -3.19
C HIS A 414 -1.71 2.25 -1.72
N ALA A 415 -2.20 1.05 -1.41
CA ALA A 415 -2.29 0.58 -0.03
C ALA A 415 -1.99 -0.90 0.11
N ARG A 416 -1.25 -1.23 1.17
CA ARG A 416 -1.24 -2.57 1.74
C ARG A 416 -2.51 -2.73 2.55
N VAL A 417 -3.17 -3.84 2.37
CA VAL A 417 -4.41 -4.17 3.08
C VAL A 417 -4.18 -5.44 3.87
N SER A 418 -4.65 -5.47 5.10
CA SER A 418 -4.57 -6.64 5.95
C SER A 418 -5.91 -6.89 6.64
N ARG A 419 -6.18 -8.14 6.96
CA ARG A 419 -7.24 -8.48 7.91
C ARG A 419 -6.78 -8.09 9.32
N PRO A 420 -7.69 -7.75 10.25
CA PRO A 420 -7.34 -7.56 11.65
C PRO A 420 -6.82 -8.86 12.27
N THR A 421 -5.83 -8.74 13.14
CA THR A 421 -5.33 -9.90 13.91
C THR A 421 -6.45 -10.45 14.78
N PHE A 422 -6.58 -11.78 14.82
CA PHE A 422 -7.54 -12.45 15.70
C PHE A 422 -7.05 -12.34 17.15
N THR A 423 -7.85 -11.73 18.01
CA THR A 423 -7.50 -11.48 19.44
C THR A 423 -8.55 -12.04 20.40
N GLU A 424 -9.64 -12.60 19.89
CA GLU A 424 -10.74 -13.13 20.69
C GLU A 424 -10.38 -14.48 21.35
N ASP A 425 -11.03 -14.81 22.46
CA ASP A 425 -10.89 -16.12 23.09
C ASP A 425 -11.75 -17.17 22.36
N GLY A 426 -11.18 -17.70 21.30
CA GLY A 426 -11.85 -18.63 20.40
C GLY A 426 -10.89 -19.28 19.42
N VAL A 427 -11.44 -19.90 18.40
CA VAL A 427 -10.71 -20.48 17.27
C VAL A 427 -11.28 -19.98 15.95
N THR A 428 -10.44 -19.83 14.95
CA THR A 428 -10.89 -19.49 13.61
C THR A 428 -11.21 -20.74 12.80
N ASP A 429 -12.05 -20.61 11.76
CA ASP A 429 -12.34 -21.71 10.84
C ASP A 429 -11.08 -22.31 10.21
N GLU A 430 -10.06 -21.48 9.98
CA GLU A 430 -8.76 -21.89 9.42
C GLU A 430 -8.01 -22.81 10.38
N GLN A 431 -7.92 -22.42 11.65
CA GLN A 431 -7.26 -23.24 12.69
C GLN A 431 -7.93 -24.60 12.87
N ILE A 432 -9.23 -24.67 12.61
CA ILE A 432 -9.97 -25.95 12.65
C ILE A 432 -9.60 -26.81 11.44
N GLN A 433 -9.47 -26.22 10.24
CA GLN A 433 -9.10 -26.94 9.02
C GLN A 433 -7.64 -27.42 9.02
N GLU A 434 -6.72 -26.66 9.63
CA GLU A 434 -5.32 -27.05 9.79
C GLU A 434 -5.14 -28.21 10.81
N ALA A 435 -6.06 -28.33 11.77
CA ALA A 435 -6.02 -29.36 12.81
C ALA A 435 -6.73 -30.67 12.41
N ALA A 436 -7.47 -30.69 11.29
CA ALA A 436 -8.21 -31.85 10.77
C ALA A 436 -7.42 -32.60 9.70
#